data_93ddfe2fff35bbdca74c4a287ca28a84
#
_entry.id   93ddfe2fff35bbdca74c4a287ca28a84
#
_cell.length_a   1.000
_cell.length_b   1.000
_cell.length_c   1.000
_cell.angle_alpha   90.00
_cell.angle_beta   90.00
_cell.angle_gamma   90.00
#
_symmetry.space_group_name_H-M   'P 1'
#
loop_
_entity.id
_entity.type
_entity.pdbx_description
1 polymer ?
#
loop_
_entity_poly.entity_id
_entity_poly.type
_entity_poly.pdbx_seq_one_letter_code
_entity_poly.pdbx_strand_id
1 'polypeptide(L)'
;CYDNNIPVTPRGAGTGLVGGCVPLCGSVVLCTTRMNKILSYDMNNLVVHIQPGVLLCELAADALKHGLMYPPDPGEKTATVGGNVSTNAGGMRAVKYGVTRDYVLAMTVVLPDGRVMELGKTVCKTSSGYSLLHLMIGSEGTLGVITELTLKLIPKPEMNVSLILPFADVETAIASVPKIKLANLDPQSIEFMERDIVDSSAAFTGNTIFPTVVDGKEAGAYILVTLVGDSEAELTAKMDRLGALAEQCGAYDTLV
;
A
#
# COMPACT_ATOMS: atom_id res chain seq x y z
N CYS A 1 32.60 9.02 2.81
CA CYS A 1 32.37 8.51 1.44
C CYS A 1 32.52 9.62 0.41
N TYR A 2 31.84 10.77 0.59
CA TYR A 2 31.89 11.89 -0.36
C TYR A 2 33.31 12.37 -0.66
N ASP A 3 34.10 12.67 0.39
CA ASP A 3 35.48 13.18 0.25
C ASP A 3 36.44 12.18 -0.43
N ASN A 4 36.10 10.89 -0.43
CA ASN A 4 36.92 9.84 -1.02
C ASN A 4 36.31 9.23 -2.28
N ASN A 5 35.21 9.82 -2.83
CA ASN A 5 34.49 9.34 -4.01
C ASN A 5 34.04 7.85 -3.89
N ILE A 6 33.65 7.42 -2.69
CA ILE A 6 33.16 6.08 -2.45
C ILE A 6 31.63 6.06 -2.67
N PRO A 7 31.12 5.26 -3.60
CA PRO A 7 29.68 5.12 -3.82
C PRO A 7 28.97 4.60 -2.57
N VAL A 8 27.76 5.07 -2.30
CA VAL A 8 26.91 4.62 -1.20
C VAL A 8 25.60 4.05 -1.78
N THR A 9 25.25 2.85 -1.35
CA THR A 9 23.98 2.21 -1.70
C THR A 9 23.09 2.14 -0.46
N PRO A 10 22.03 2.98 -0.36
CA PRO A 10 21.08 2.87 0.75
C PRO A 10 20.30 1.57 0.67
N ARG A 11 20.05 0.94 1.82
CA ARG A 11 19.28 -0.30 1.92
C ARG A 11 18.34 -0.28 3.12
N GLY A 12 17.05 -0.54 2.90
CA GLY A 12 16.08 -0.89 3.93
C GLY A 12 16.11 -2.40 4.21
N ALA A 13 14.94 -3.05 4.22
CA ALA A 13 14.84 -4.52 4.37
C ALA A 13 15.36 -5.30 3.15
N GLY A 14 15.49 -4.65 1.99
CA GLY A 14 15.98 -5.29 0.77
C GLY A 14 14.93 -6.13 0.04
N THR A 15 13.65 -5.88 0.30
CA THR A 15 12.51 -6.61 -0.27
C THR A 15 12.10 -6.14 -1.68
N GLY A 16 12.68 -5.03 -2.16
CA GLY A 16 12.38 -4.49 -3.50
C GLY A 16 12.83 -5.42 -4.63
N LEU A 17 11.97 -5.59 -5.64
CA LEU A 17 12.18 -6.56 -6.73
C LEU A 17 13.06 -6.03 -7.87
N VAL A 18 13.33 -4.72 -7.92
CA VAL A 18 14.10 -4.09 -9.01
C VAL A 18 15.61 -3.98 -8.74
N GLY A 19 16.08 -4.45 -7.58
CA GLY A 19 17.51 -4.49 -7.27
C GLY A 19 18.13 -3.16 -6.83
N GLY A 20 17.36 -2.10 -6.54
CA GLY A 20 17.88 -0.77 -6.16
C GLY A 20 18.78 -0.75 -4.93
N CYS A 21 18.68 -1.75 -4.05
CA CYS A 21 19.55 -1.91 -2.86
C CYS A 21 20.77 -2.81 -3.09
N VAL A 22 21.01 -3.28 -4.32
CA VAL A 22 22.14 -4.16 -4.64
C VAL A 22 23.38 -3.29 -4.90
N PRO A 23 24.47 -3.47 -4.13
CA PRO A 23 25.67 -2.66 -4.31
C PRO A 23 26.38 -3.04 -5.62
N LEU A 24 26.65 -2.04 -6.44
CA LEU A 24 27.48 -2.18 -7.64
C LEU A 24 28.81 -1.45 -7.42
N CYS A 25 29.82 -1.84 -8.16
CA CYS A 25 31.12 -1.12 -8.23
C CYS A 25 31.79 -0.86 -6.88
N GLY A 26 31.72 -1.80 -5.93
CA GLY A 26 32.42 -1.65 -4.64
C GLY A 26 31.84 -0.58 -3.71
N SER A 27 30.55 -0.30 -3.79
CA SER A 27 29.88 0.69 -2.94
C SER A 27 29.78 0.25 -1.47
N VAL A 28 29.73 1.24 -0.57
CA VAL A 28 29.37 1.03 0.84
C VAL A 28 27.85 0.87 0.94
N VAL A 29 27.38 -0.23 1.52
CA VAL A 29 25.94 -0.41 1.82
C VAL A 29 25.60 0.25 3.14
N LEU A 30 24.73 1.26 3.10
CA LEU A 30 24.20 1.92 4.27
C LEU A 30 22.82 1.34 4.61
N CYS A 31 22.81 0.40 5.57
CA CYS A 31 21.60 -0.28 5.99
C CYS A 31 20.86 0.50 7.09
N THR A 32 19.60 0.86 6.85
CA THR A 32 18.77 1.66 7.76
C THR A 32 17.94 0.82 8.74
N THR A 33 18.00 -0.49 8.70
CA THR A 33 17.14 -1.39 9.52
C THR A 33 17.32 -1.21 11.04
N ARG A 34 18.45 -0.65 11.49
CA ARG A 34 18.68 -0.31 12.91
C ARG A 34 18.06 1.02 13.33
N MET A 35 17.61 1.84 12.38
CA MET A 35 16.84 3.06 12.62
C MET A 35 15.34 2.72 12.60
N ASN A 36 14.88 1.99 13.60
CA ASN A 36 13.57 1.32 13.60
C ASN A 36 12.64 1.77 14.74
N LYS A 37 12.79 3.00 15.20
CA LYS A 37 11.96 3.52 16.30
C LYS A 37 10.74 4.26 15.77
N ILE A 38 9.57 3.99 16.36
CA ILE A 38 8.43 4.90 16.35
C ILE A 38 8.73 5.95 17.41
N LEU A 39 8.88 7.21 17.00
CA LEU A 39 9.38 8.28 17.84
C LEU A 39 8.25 8.93 18.65
N SER A 40 7.15 9.29 18.00
CA SER A 40 6.00 9.92 18.66
C SER A 40 4.75 9.89 17.78
N TYR A 41 3.59 10.04 18.42
CA TYR A 41 2.31 10.33 17.77
C TYR A 41 1.86 11.74 18.09
N ASP A 42 1.32 12.45 17.12
CA ASP A 42 0.55 13.68 17.34
C ASP A 42 -0.92 13.38 16.97
N MET A 43 -1.70 13.13 17.99
CA MET A 43 -3.11 12.76 17.86
C MET A 43 -3.98 13.93 17.39
N ASN A 44 -3.54 15.18 17.58
CA ASN A 44 -4.28 16.35 17.12
C ASN A 44 -4.19 16.51 15.60
N ASN A 45 -3.05 16.15 15.03
CA ASN A 45 -2.78 16.23 13.59
C ASN A 45 -2.91 14.87 12.88
N LEU A 46 -3.20 13.78 13.61
CA LEU A 46 -3.27 12.41 13.12
C LEU A 46 -2.01 12.03 12.35
N VAL A 47 -0.86 12.21 12.96
CA VAL A 47 0.43 11.86 12.37
C VAL A 47 1.27 11.02 13.30
N VAL A 48 2.21 10.28 12.71
CA VAL A 48 3.25 9.55 13.42
C VAL A 48 4.62 9.98 12.92
N HIS A 49 5.57 10.14 13.84
CA HIS A 49 6.98 10.39 13.55
C HIS A 49 7.76 9.10 13.75
N ILE A 50 8.49 8.68 12.74
CA ILE A 50 9.20 7.40 12.73
C ILE A 50 10.59 7.50 12.10
N GLN A 51 11.43 6.52 12.39
CA GLN A 51 12.66 6.25 11.67
C GLN A 51 12.41 5.33 10.47
N PRO A 52 13.23 5.39 9.40
CA PRO A 52 12.96 4.73 8.12
C PRO A 52 13.01 3.20 8.18
N GLY A 53 13.68 2.62 9.17
CA GLY A 53 13.81 1.17 9.35
C GLY A 53 12.64 0.51 10.07
N VAL A 54 11.62 1.25 10.50
CA VAL A 54 10.37 0.67 11.03
C VAL A 54 9.73 -0.21 9.96
N LEU A 55 9.31 -1.42 10.32
CA LEU A 55 8.63 -2.33 9.40
C LEU A 55 7.17 -1.90 9.19
N LEU A 56 6.65 -2.12 7.99
CA LEU A 56 5.27 -1.79 7.67
C LEU A 56 4.27 -2.48 8.62
N CYS A 57 4.49 -3.78 8.92
CA CYS A 57 3.62 -4.52 9.86
C CYS A 57 3.69 -3.96 11.28
N GLU A 58 4.86 -3.52 11.75
CA GLU A 58 5.03 -2.91 13.07
C GLU A 58 4.29 -1.57 13.17
N LEU A 59 4.45 -0.70 12.15
CA LEU A 59 3.72 0.56 12.09
C LEU A 59 2.21 0.34 12.06
N ALA A 60 1.74 -0.60 11.22
CA ALA A 60 0.32 -0.92 11.13
C ALA A 60 -0.26 -1.41 12.46
N ALA A 61 0.43 -2.34 13.13
CA ALA A 61 0.01 -2.89 14.41
C ALA A 61 0.04 -1.83 15.55
N ASP A 62 1.02 -0.94 15.51
CA ASP A 62 1.14 0.10 16.53
C ASP A 62 0.10 1.22 16.35
N ALA A 63 -0.15 1.67 15.12
CA ALA A 63 -1.19 2.66 14.81
C ALA A 63 -2.59 2.20 15.25
N LEU A 64 -2.90 0.90 15.12
CA LEU A 64 -4.17 0.33 15.57
C LEU A 64 -4.41 0.46 17.07
N LYS A 65 -3.37 0.47 17.92
CA LYS A 65 -3.48 0.70 19.36
C LYS A 65 -4.01 2.10 19.68
N HIS A 66 -3.86 3.03 18.76
CA HIS A 66 -4.32 4.40 18.85
C HIS A 66 -5.65 4.65 18.12
N GLY A 67 -6.32 3.59 17.62
CA GLY A 67 -7.53 3.71 16.81
C GLY A 67 -7.28 4.30 15.40
N LEU A 68 -6.02 4.28 14.97
CA LEU A 68 -5.58 4.85 13.70
C LEU A 68 -5.11 3.77 12.73
N MET A 69 -5.06 4.10 11.45
CA MET A 69 -4.56 3.26 10.38
C MET A 69 -3.56 4.02 9.51
N TYR A 70 -2.46 3.37 9.12
CA TYR A 70 -1.60 3.78 8.02
C TYR A 70 -2.10 3.09 6.75
N PRO A 71 -2.73 3.83 5.80
CA PRO A 71 -3.46 3.22 4.70
C PRO A 71 -2.62 2.51 3.64
N PRO A 72 -1.42 2.98 3.23
CA PRO A 72 -0.62 2.28 2.24
C PRO A 72 -0.33 0.84 2.66
N ASP A 73 -0.65 -0.10 1.76
CA ASP A 73 -0.63 -1.53 2.05
C ASP A 73 0.05 -2.34 0.94
N PRO A 74 1.35 -2.09 0.66
CA PRO A 74 2.10 -2.96 -0.24
C PRO A 74 2.12 -4.40 0.28
N GLY A 75 2.15 -5.38 -0.66
CA GLY A 75 2.02 -6.79 -0.33
C GLY A 75 3.10 -7.30 0.64
N GLU A 76 4.32 -6.77 0.55
CA GLU A 76 5.43 -7.14 1.42
C GLU A 76 5.35 -6.41 2.77
N LYS A 77 4.88 -7.10 3.78
CA LYS A 77 4.65 -6.55 5.13
C LYS A 77 5.92 -6.33 5.95
N THR A 78 7.01 -7.01 5.59
CA THR A 78 8.33 -6.88 6.24
C THR A 78 9.22 -5.83 5.58
N ALA A 79 8.70 -5.12 4.57
CA ALA A 79 9.36 -3.96 4.01
C ALA A 79 9.52 -2.87 5.08
N THR A 80 10.65 -2.13 5.02
CA THR A 80 10.81 -0.92 5.84
C THR A 80 10.02 0.24 5.26
N VAL A 81 9.43 1.07 6.12
CA VAL A 81 8.64 2.23 5.66
C VAL A 81 9.49 3.21 4.86
N GLY A 82 10.77 3.42 5.23
CA GLY A 82 11.71 4.23 4.43
C GLY A 82 11.96 3.64 3.04
N GLY A 83 11.97 2.31 2.90
CA GLY A 83 12.01 1.62 1.61
C GLY A 83 10.74 1.88 0.80
N ASN A 84 9.56 1.78 1.42
CA ASN A 84 8.28 2.08 0.78
C ASN A 84 8.20 3.53 0.28
N VAL A 85 8.73 4.48 1.05
CA VAL A 85 8.83 5.90 0.64
C VAL A 85 9.80 6.04 -0.54
N SER A 86 10.97 5.40 -0.48
CA SER A 86 11.99 5.48 -1.54
C SER A 86 11.49 4.90 -2.88
N THR A 87 10.62 3.90 -2.85
CA THR A 87 10.02 3.31 -4.07
C THR A 87 8.65 3.87 -4.40
N ASN A 88 8.09 4.75 -3.56
CA ASN A 88 6.68 5.17 -3.63
C ASN A 88 5.74 3.97 -3.75
N ALA A 89 5.88 3.01 -2.85
CA ALA A 89 5.19 1.73 -2.92
C ALA A 89 3.66 1.91 -2.92
N GLY A 90 3.00 1.24 -3.86
CA GLY A 90 1.56 1.08 -3.92
C GLY A 90 1.12 -0.23 -3.25
N GLY A 91 -0.18 -0.53 -3.31
CA GLY A 91 -0.74 -1.77 -2.78
C GLY A 91 -2.22 -1.89 -3.04
N MET A 92 -2.84 -2.94 -2.54
CA MET A 92 -4.25 -3.29 -2.79
C MET A 92 -5.23 -2.16 -2.43
N ARG A 93 -4.91 -1.35 -1.41
CA ARG A 93 -5.78 -0.25 -0.94
C ARG A 93 -5.61 1.04 -1.75
N ALA A 94 -4.77 1.03 -2.79
CA ALA A 94 -4.48 2.24 -3.56
C ALA A 94 -5.69 2.80 -4.31
N VAL A 95 -6.66 1.96 -4.66
CA VAL A 95 -7.89 2.40 -5.36
C VAL A 95 -8.70 3.40 -4.52
N LYS A 96 -8.67 3.27 -3.19
CA LYS A 96 -9.34 4.17 -2.24
C LYS A 96 -8.40 5.22 -1.67
N TYR A 97 -7.23 4.80 -1.22
CA TYR A 97 -6.38 5.63 -0.35
C TYR A 97 -5.17 6.22 -1.07
N GLY A 98 -4.88 5.82 -2.31
CA GLY A 98 -3.66 6.24 -2.99
C GLY A 98 -2.43 5.42 -2.56
N VAL A 99 -1.25 6.00 -2.75
CA VAL A 99 0.03 5.32 -2.56
C VAL A 99 0.83 5.95 -1.41
N THR A 100 2.02 5.46 -1.12
CA THR A 100 2.87 5.95 -0.03
C THR A 100 3.06 7.47 -0.06
N ARG A 101 3.23 8.07 -1.26
CA ARG A 101 3.40 9.52 -1.46
C ARG A 101 2.30 10.35 -0.80
N ASP A 102 1.07 9.87 -0.82
CA ASP A 102 -0.11 10.60 -0.34
C ASP A 102 -0.15 10.72 1.19
N TYR A 103 0.75 10.00 1.87
CA TYR A 103 0.82 9.93 3.34
C TYR A 103 2.11 10.49 3.93
N VAL A 104 3.10 10.85 3.13
CA VAL A 104 4.34 11.46 3.63
C VAL A 104 4.15 12.97 3.71
N LEU A 105 4.17 13.54 4.92
CA LEU A 105 4.04 14.97 5.15
C LEU A 105 5.38 15.68 5.31
N ALA A 106 6.36 15.00 5.92
CA ALA A 106 7.70 15.54 6.07
C ALA A 106 8.74 14.41 6.16
N MET A 107 9.99 14.74 5.88
CA MET A 107 11.11 13.83 6.07
C MET A 107 12.40 14.60 6.35
N THR A 108 13.33 13.94 7.05
CA THR A 108 14.72 14.36 7.15
C THR A 108 15.57 13.48 6.24
N VAL A 109 16.38 14.11 5.41
CA VAL A 109 17.24 13.43 4.40
C VAL A 109 18.68 13.88 4.55
N VAL A 110 19.60 12.95 4.42
CA VAL A 110 21.04 13.24 4.25
C VAL A 110 21.37 13.15 2.76
N LEU A 111 21.85 14.26 2.21
CA LEU A 111 22.25 14.34 0.79
C LEU A 111 23.60 13.63 0.54
N PRO A 112 23.97 13.36 -0.74
CA PRO A 112 25.23 12.72 -1.06
C PRO A 112 26.48 13.44 -0.54
N ASP A 113 26.41 14.76 -0.39
CA ASP A 113 27.49 15.61 0.15
C ASP A 113 27.49 15.73 1.69
N GLY A 114 26.61 14.98 2.38
CA GLY A 114 26.50 14.95 3.83
C GLY A 114 25.64 16.06 4.44
N ARG A 115 25.11 17.00 3.67
CA ARG A 115 24.15 18.00 4.19
C ARG A 115 22.85 17.33 4.60
N VAL A 116 22.32 17.78 5.74
CA VAL A 116 21.01 17.35 6.24
C VAL A 116 19.95 18.34 5.79
N MET A 117 18.84 17.84 5.25
CA MET A 117 17.69 18.65 4.85
C MET A 117 16.43 18.17 5.53
N GLU A 118 15.66 19.11 6.05
CA GLU A 118 14.28 18.88 6.51
C GLU A 118 13.33 19.32 5.40
N LEU A 119 12.50 18.40 4.93
CA LEU A 119 11.57 18.60 3.82
C LEU A 119 10.13 18.41 4.28
N GLY A 120 9.24 19.27 3.79
CA GLY A 120 7.82 19.23 4.16
C GLY A 120 7.55 19.82 5.55
N LYS A 121 6.34 19.71 6.02
CA LYS A 121 5.84 20.12 7.35
C LYS A 121 4.58 19.34 7.69
N THR A 122 4.25 19.28 8.98
CA THR A 122 3.02 18.66 9.49
C THR A 122 1.80 19.54 9.19
N VAL A 123 1.52 19.79 7.91
CA VAL A 123 0.37 20.59 7.46
C VAL A 123 -0.28 19.90 6.27
N CYS A 124 -1.62 19.95 6.20
CA CYS A 124 -2.38 19.29 5.14
C CYS A 124 -2.26 20.00 3.79
N LYS A 125 -1.91 21.30 3.77
CA LYS A 125 -1.86 22.10 2.54
C LYS A 125 -0.55 22.85 2.43
N THR A 126 0.14 22.68 1.32
CA THR A 126 1.23 23.52 0.88
C THR A 126 1.05 23.86 -0.60
N SER A 127 1.20 25.13 -0.95
CA SER A 127 1.06 25.62 -2.34
C SER A 127 2.24 26.46 -2.78
N SER A 128 3.36 26.44 -2.01
CA SER A 128 4.51 27.29 -2.23
C SER A 128 5.64 26.53 -2.94
N GLY A 129 5.93 26.90 -4.17
CA GLY A 129 7.10 26.45 -4.93
C GLY A 129 7.07 24.97 -5.32
N TYR A 130 8.23 24.47 -5.72
CA TYR A 130 8.43 23.05 -6.02
C TYR A 130 8.50 22.23 -4.74
N SER A 131 7.88 21.03 -4.78
CA SER A 131 7.91 20.10 -3.65
C SER A 131 9.17 19.22 -3.70
N LEU A 132 10.22 19.59 -3.00
CA LEU A 132 11.41 18.74 -2.86
C LEU A 132 11.09 17.46 -2.08
N LEU A 133 10.10 17.49 -1.19
CA LEU A 133 9.57 16.30 -0.53
C LEU A 133 9.13 15.24 -1.56
N HIS A 134 8.30 15.64 -2.53
CA HIS A 134 7.79 14.73 -3.56
C HIS A 134 8.87 14.31 -4.57
N LEU A 135 9.94 15.08 -4.72
CA LEU A 135 11.10 14.69 -5.52
C LEU A 135 11.86 13.52 -4.89
N MET A 136 11.97 13.51 -3.55
CA MET A 136 12.64 12.44 -2.81
C MET A 136 11.83 11.14 -2.77
N ILE A 137 10.49 11.24 -2.77
CA ILE A 137 9.60 10.06 -2.77
C ILE A 137 9.65 9.39 -4.13
N GLY A 138 10.02 8.10 -4.16
CA GLY A 138 10.20 7.34 -5.40
C GLY A 138 11.58 7.55 -6.05
N SER A 139 12.53 8.19 -5.35
CA SER A 139 13.90 8.39 -5.85
C SER A 139 14.80 7.16 -5.73
N GLU A 140 14.31 6.08 -5.11
CA GLU A 140 15.02 4.81 -4.89
C GLU A 140 16.40 4.97 -4.20
N GLY A 141 16.53 6.00 -3.33
CA GLY A 141 17.76 6.29 -2.62
C GLY A 141 18.83 7.01 -3.44
N THR A 142 18.55 7.38 -4.69
CA THR A 142 19.54 8.03 -5.59
C THR A 142 19.81 9.49 -5.25
N LEU A 143 18.87 10.17 -4.56
CA LEU A 143 18.98 11.59 -4.21
C LEU A 143 19.40 11.85 -2.77
N GLY A 144 19.30 10.85 -1.90
CA GLY A 144 19.68 10.98 -0.49
C GLY A 144 19.21 9.81 0.35
N VAL A 145 19.61 9.81 1.62
CA VAL A 145 19.25 8.80 2.61
C VAL A 145 18.24 9.38 3.58
N ILE A 146 17.06 8.77 3.65
CA ILE A 146 15.99 9.17 4.59
C ILE A 146 16.40 8.70 5.99
N THR A 147 16.29 9.60 6.98
CA THR A 147 16.62 9.31 8.38
C THR A 147 15.42 9.44 9.32
N GLU A 148 14.45 10.27 8.98
CA GLU A 148 13.19 10.41 9.71
C GLU A 148 12.02 10.68 8.76
N LEU A 149 10.83 10.29 9.17
CA LEU A 149 9.58 10.44 8.43
C LEU A 149 8.48 10.94 9.35
N THR A 150 7.64 11.84 8.82
CA THR A 150 6.34 12.20 9.39
C THR A 150 5.27 11.70 8.45
N LEU A 151 4.44 10.78 8.92
CA LEU A 151 3.41 10.13 8.13
C LEU A 151 2.02 10.50 8.63
N LYS A 152 1.13 10.77 7.69
CA LYS A 152 -0.28 10.97 7.94
C LYS A 152 -0.94 9.62 8.25
N LEU A 153 -1.81 9.62 9.25
CA LEU A 153 -2.70 8.52 9.59
C LEU A 153 -4.16 8.93 9.36
N ILE A 154 -5.03 7.94 9.34
CA ILE A 154 -6.48 8.16 9.30
C ILE A 154 -7.15 7.37 10.43
N PRO A 155 -8.37 7.72 10.86
CA PRO A 155 -9.17 6.85 11.72
C PRO A 155 -9.33 5.47 11.06
N LYS A 156 -9.22 4.42 11.86
CA LYS A 156 -9.43 3.06 11.36
C LYS A 156 -10.92 2.87 11.06
N PRO A 157 -11.31 2.36 9.86
CA PRO A 157 -12.68 1.91 9.61
C PRO A 157 -13.08 0.82 10.61
N GLU A 158 -14.30 0.88 11.13
CA GLU A 158 -14.76 -0.07 12.15
C GLU A 158 -14.87 -1.50 11.61
N MET A 159 -15.35 -1.64 10.37
CA MET A 159 -15.65 -2.92 9.75
C MET A 159 -15.17 -3.00 8.31
N ASN A 160 -14.88 -4.21 7.87
CA ASN A 160 -14.65 -4.52 6.46
C ASN A 160 -15.23 -5.88 6.10
N VAL A 161 -15.50 -6.06 4.80
CA VAL A 161 -15.92 -7.32 4.22
C VAL A 161 -15.28 -7.48 2.84
N SER A 162 -14.84 -8.68 2.53
CA SER A 162 -14.30 -9.01 1.20
C SER A 162 -15.28 -9.92 0.47
N LEU A 163 -15.55 -9.59 -0.80
CA LEU A 163 -16.48 -10.32 -1.66
C LEU A 163 -15.75 -10.77 -2.91
N ILE A 164 -15.94 -12.05 -3.26
CA ILE A 164 -15.40 -12.67 -4.47
C ILE A 164 -16.51 -12.68 -5.52
N LEU A 165 -16.21 -12.13 -6.69
CA LEU A 165 -17.09 -12.09 -7.84
C LEU A 165 -16.49 -12.99 -8.94
N PRO A 166 -16.99 -14.22 -9.14
CA PRO A 166 -16.55 -15.12 -10.20
C PRO A 166 -17.17 -14.73 -11.54
N PHE A 167 -16.37 -14.77 -12.62
CA PHE A 167 -16.77 -14.46 -13.99
C PHE A 167 -16.39 -15.60 -14.94
N ALA A 168 -17.05 -15.65 -16.11
CA ALA A 168 -16.74 -16.62 -17.17
C ALA A 168 -15.31 -16.46 -17.69
N ASP A 169 -14.86 -15.23 -17.85
CA ASP A 169 -13.61 -14.88 -18.52
C ASP A 169 -13.03 -13.57 -18.01
N VAL A 170 -11.79 -13.30 -18.42
CA VAL A 170 -11.01 -12.12 -18.06
C VAL A 170 -11.65 -10.83 -18.57
N GLU A 171 -12.18 -10.84 -19.80
CA GLU A 171 -12.74 -9.65 -20.45
C GLU A 171 -13.96 -9.14 -19.68
N THR A 172 -14.89 -10.06 -19.34
CA THR A 172 -16.09 -9.74 -18.56
C THR A 172 -15.74 -9.24 -17.15
N ALA A 173 -14.78 -9.89 -16.49
CA ALA A 173 -14.30 -9.50 -15.17
C ALA A 173 -13.73 -8.07 -15.18
N ILE A 174 -12.81 -7.77 -16.10
CA ILE A 174 -12.18 -6.44 -16.18
C ILE A 174 -13.19 -5.36 -16.56
N ALA A 175 -14.15 -5.66 -17.47
CA ALA A 175 -15.20 -4.72 -17.86
C ALA A 175 -16.16 -4.34 -16.71
N SER A 176 -16.21 -5.13 -15.62
CA SER A 176 -17.00 -4.83 -14.43
C SER A 176 -16.36 -3.72 -13.57
N VAL A 177 -15.04 -3.61 -13.54
CA VAL A 177 -14.29 -2.72 -12.64
C VAL A 177 -14.68 -1.24 -12.76
N PRO A 178 -14.75 -0.64 -13.97
CA PRO A 178 -15.21 0.74 -14.10
C PRO A 178 -16.63 0.95 -13.57
N LYS A 179 -17.52 -0.03 -13.75
CA LYS A 179 -18.92 0.03 -13.28
C LYS A 179 -18.97 0.00 -11.75
N ILE A 180 -18.16 -0.86 -11.09
CA ILE A 180 -18.04 -0.91 -9.63
C ILE A 180 -17.54 0.43 -9.09
N LYS A 181 -16.54 1.05 -9.73
CA LYS A 181 -16.05 2.38 -9.34
C LYS A 181 -17.11 3.47 -9.50
N LEU A 182 -17.89 3.45 -10.57
CA LEU A 182 -18.97 4.43 -10.82
C LEU A 182 -20.17 4.25 -9.89
N ALA A 183 -20.33 3.09 -9.26
CA ALA A 183 -21.43 2.82 -8.36
C ALA A 183 -21.36 3.54 -7.00
N ASN A 184 -20.35 4.35 -6.75
CA ASN A 184 -20.17 5.08 -5.46
C ASN A 184 -20.17 4.16 -4.22
N LEU A 185 -19.57 2.98 -4.34
CA LEU A 185 -19.41 2.02 -3.25
C LEU A 185 -18.18 2.32 -2.40
N ASP A 186 -17.25 3.11 -2.92
CA ASP A 186 -15.98 3.50 -2.33
C ASP A 186 -15.19 2.30 -1.78
N PRO A 187 -14.90 1.28 -2.64
CA PRO A 187 -14.23 0.05 -2.22
C PRO A 187 -12.82 0.33 -1.74
N GLN A 188 -12.41 -0.35 -0.67
CA GLN A 188 -11.05 -0.28 -0.15
C GLN A 188 -10.03 -0.90 -1.10
N SER A 189 -10.42 -2.01 -1.74
CA SER A 189 -9.62 -2.68 -2.76
C SER A 189 -10.51 -3.28 -3.84
N ILE A 190 -9.95 -3.39 -5.05
CA ILE A 190 -10.50 -4.15 -6.18
C ILE A 190 -9.32 -4.89 -6.79
N GLU A 191 -9.28 -6.20 -6.61
CA GLU A 191 -8.19 -7.06 -7.09
C GLU A 191 -8.71 -7.99 -8.17
N PHE A 192 -7.95 -8.13 -9.25
CA PHE A 192 -8.23 -9.04 -10.34
C PHE A 192 -7.34 -10.28 -10.24
N MET A 193 -7.93 -11.46 -10.47
CA MET A 193 -7.19 -12.73 -10.53
C MET A 193 -7.70 -13.59 -11.68
N GLU A 194 -6.75 -14.15 -12.43
CA GLU A 194 -7.05 -15.17 -13.43
C GLU A 194 -7.13 -16.54 -12.78
N ARG A 195 -7.87 -17.45 -13.41
CA ARG A 195 -8.04 -18.83 -12.99
C ARG A 195 -6.70 -19.55 -12.77
N ASP A 196 -5.76 -19.41 -13.69
CA ASP A 196 -4.47 -20.10 -13.62
C ASP A 196 -3.66 -19.69 -12.39
N ILE A 197 -3.73 -18.41 -11.98
CA ILE A 197 -3.09 -17.91 -10.76
C ILE A 197 -3.75 -18.47 -9.51
N VAL A 198 -5.09 -18.54 -9.52
CA VAL A 198 -5.86 -19.14 -8.42
C VAL A 198 -5.54 -20.62 -8.25
N ASP A 199 -5.53 -21.39 -9.35
CA ASP A 199 -5.20 -22.81 -9.34
C ASP A 199 -3.75 -23.07 -8.90
N SER A 200 -2.80 -22.26 -9.38
CA SER A 200 -1.39 -22.34 -8.97
C SER A 200 -1.21 -22.02 -7.48
N SER A 201 -1.91 -21.01 -6.99
CA SER A 201 -1.89 -20.64 -5.56
C SER A 201 -2.52 -21.74 -4.70
N ALA A 202 -3.66 -22.31 -5.11
CA ALA A 202 -4.33 -23.39 -4.43
C ALA A 202 -3.44 -24.66 -4.36
N ALA A 203 -2.76 -24.99 -5.46
CA ALA A 203 -1.82 -26.11 -5.51
C ALA A 203 -0.63 -25.92 -4.56
N PHE A 204 -0.12 -24.68 -4.42
CA PHE A 204 1.01 -24.37 -3.56
C PHE A 204 0.64 -24.27 -2.07
N THR A 205 -0.49 -23.59 -1.77
CA THR A 205 -0.90 -23.29 -0.38
C THR A 205 -1.86 -24.31 0.22
N GLY A 206 -2.53 -25.11 -0.60
CA GLY A 206 -3.66 -25.97 -0.21
C GLY A 206 -4.95 -25.19 0.09
N ASN A 207 -4.98 -23.88 -0.19
CA ASN A 207 -6.12 -23.00 0.09
C ASN A 207 -7.03 -22.90 -1.14
N THR A 208 -8.33 -23.17 -0.97
CA THR A 208 -9.35 -23.24 -2.04
C THR A 208 -10.52 -22.29 -1.81
N ILE A 209 -10.25 -21.08 -1.30
CA ILE A 209 -11.29 -20.07 -1.04
C ILE A 209 -11.97 -19.55 -2.33
N PHE A 210 -11.30 -19.65 -3.48
CA PHE A 210 -11.87 -19.25 -4.76
C PHE A 210 -12.53 -20.46 -5.41
N PRO A 211 -13.87 -20.49 -5.56
CA PRO A 211 -14.55 -21.63 -6.19
C PRO A 211 -14.24 -21.65 -7.68
N THR A 212 -13.89 -22.82 -8.17
CA THR A 212 -13.59 -23.03 -9.60
C THR A 212 -14.84 -23.26 -10.43
N VAL A 213 -15.93 -23.69 -9.78
CA VAL A 213 -17.25 -23.91 -10.38
C VAL A 213 -18.30 -23.27 -9.46
N VAL A 214 -19.18 -22.46 -10.04
CA VAL A 214 -20.30 -21.79 -9.37
C VAL A 214 -21.58 -22.09 -10.17
N ASP A 215 -22.57 -22.71 -9.54
CA ASP A 215 -23.84 -23.14 -10.17
C ASP A 215 -23.64 -23.92 -11.47
N GLY A 216 -22.64 -24.81 -11.48
CA GLY A 216 -22.34 -25.68 -12.65
C GLY A 216 -21.59 -24.95 -13.78
N LYS A 217 -21.21 -23.70 -13.60
CA LYS A 217 -20.43 -22.91 -14.57
C LYS A 217 -18.98 -22.79 -14.09
N GLU A 218 -18.03 -22.97 -15.00
CA GLU A 218 -16.62 -22.78 -14.69
C GLU A 218 -16.27 -21.28 -14.64
N ALA A 219 -15.58 -20.87 -13.56
CA ALA A 219 -15.08 -19.52 -13.43
C ALA A 219 -13.69 -19.41 -14.08
N GLY A 220 -13.52 -18.48 -15.01
CA GLY A 220 -12.25 -18.18 -15.70
C GLY A 220 -11.48 -17.01 -15.08
N ALA A 221 -12.16 -16.14 -14.34
CA ALA A 221 -11.55 -14.99 -13.67
C ALA A 221 -12.36 -14.54 -12.46
N TYR A 222 -11.74 -13.75 -11.59
CA TYR A 222 -12.34 -13.27 -10.35
C TYR A 222 -12.02 -11.80 -10.12
N ILE A 223 -12.98 -11.07 -9.54
CA ILE A 223 -12.75 -9.77 -8.92
C ILE A 223 -12.98 -9.94 -7.41
N LEU A 224 -11.97 -9.61 -6.61
CA LEU A 224 -12.07 -9.50 -5.15
C LEU A 224 -12.28 -8.04 -4.77
N VAL A 225 -13.42 -7.73 -4.17
CA VAL A 225 -13.76 -6.38 -3.72
C VAL A 225 -13.79 -6.35 -2.20
N THR A 226 -13.02 -5.45 -1.58
CA THR A 226 -13.13 -5.21 -0.15
C THR A 226 -13.88 -3.90 0.09
N LEU A 227 -14.98 -3.98 0.82
CA LEU A 227 -15.76 -2.84 1.27
C LEU A 227 -15.45 -2.53 2.72
N VAL A 228 -15.54 -1.26 3.09
CA VAL A 228 -15.40 -0.77 4.46
C VAL A 228 -16.60 0.07 4.84
N GLY A 229 -16.92 0.09 6.13
CA GLY A 229 -18.00 0.89 6.68
C GLY A 229 -17.86 1.04 8.20
N ASP A 230 -18.60 2.00 8.76
CA ASP A 230 -18.63 2.29 10.18
C ASP A 230 -19.81 1.63 10.89
N SER A 231 -20.67 0.90 10.17
CA SER A 231 -21.78 0.14 10.72
C SER A 231 -22.14 -1.07 9.85
N GLU A 232 -22.74 -2.09 10.48
CA GLU A 232 -23.26 -3.27 9.79
C GLU A 232 -24.31 -2.91 8.73
N ALA A 233 -25.20 -1.98 9.04
CA ALA A 233 -26.24 -1.53 8.11
C ALA A 233 -25.65 -0.88 6.85
N GLU A 234 -24.58 -0.08 7.01
CA GLU A 234 -23.87 0.53 5.88
C GLU A 234 -23.20 -0.53 5.01
N LEU A 235 -22.49 -1.48 5.62
CA LEU A 235 -21.83 -2.56 4.89
C LEU A 235 -22.84 -3.44 4.16
N THR A 236 -23.93 -3.84 4.81
CA THR A 236 -25.00 -4.62 4.18
C THR A 236 -25.56 -3.91 2.95
N ALA A 237 -25.89 -2.62 3.06
CA ALA A 237 -26.39 -1.83 1.94
C ALA A 237 -25.37 -1.74 0.78
N LYS A 238 -24.07 -1.64 1.09
CA LYS A 238 -23.01 -1.67 0.07
C LYS A 238 -22.89 -3.04 -0.58
N MET A 239 -22.99 -4.13 0.20
CA MET A 239 -22.94 -5.50 -0.29
C MET A 239 -24.13 -5.79 -1.23
N ASP A 240 -25.35 -5.44 -0.85
CA ASP A 240 -26.54 -5.62 -1.68
C ASP A 240 -26.42 -4.88 -3.02
N ARG A 241 -25.94 -3.64 -2.99
CA ARG A 241 -25.70 -2.85 -4.21
C ARG A 241 -24.60 -3.43 -5.08
N LEU A 242 -23.51 -3.95 -4.48
CA LEU A 242 -22.44 -4.62 -5.22
C LEU A 242 -22.94 -5.91 -5.85
N GLY A 243 -23.70 -6.72 -5.11
CA GLY A 243 -24.29 -7.97 -5.61
C GLY A 243 -25.19 -7.75 -6.83
N ALA A 244 -26.13 -6.81 -6.72
CA ALA A 244 -27.02 -6.46 -7.84
C ALA A 244 -26.25 -5.93 -9.06
N LEU A 245 -25.18 -5.18 -8.85
CA LEU A 245 -24.33 -4.70 -9.93
C LEU A 245 -23.48 -5.80 -10.54
N ALA A 246 -22.92 -6.70 -9.72
CA ALA A 246 -22.10 -7.81 -10.16
C ALA A 246 -22.90 -8.76 -11.07
N GLU A 247 -24.13 -9.07 -10.71
CA GLU A 247 -25.06 -9.84 -11.55
C GLU A 247 -25.30 -9.17 -12.90
N GLN A 248 -25.56 -7.85 -12.93
CA GLN A 248 -25.70 -7.09 -14.17
C GLN A 248 -24.41 -7.05 -15.00
N CYS A 249 -23.26 -7.23 -14.38
CA CYS A 249 -21.97 -7.32 -15.06
C CYS A 249 -21.63 -8.73 -15.54
N GLY A 250 -22.46 -9.74 -15.22
CA GLY A 250 -22.25 -11.13 -15.63
C GLY A 250 -21.44 -11.96 -14.62
N ALA A 251 -21.28 -11.50 -13.39
CA ALA A 251 -20.75 -12.35 -12.32
C ALA A 251 -21.72 -13.52 -12.05
N TYR A 252 -21.17 -14.68 -11.72
CA TYR A 252 -21.98 -15.86 -11.44
C TYR A 252 -22.64 -15.81 -10.06
N ASP A 253 -21.93 -15.19 -9.11
CA ASP A 253 -22.40 -15.03 -7.73
C ASP A 253 -21.60 -13.88 -7.04
N THR A 254 -21.99 -13.57 -5.81
CA THR A 254 -21.29 -12.67 -4.89
C THR A 254 -21.01 -13.41 -3.60
N LEU A 255 -19.80 -13.92 -3.43
CA LEU A 255 -19.41 -14.78 -2.32
C LEU A 255 -18.70 -13.94 -1.23
N VAL A 256 -18.97 -14.23 0.06
CA VAL A 256 -18.43 -13.53 1.23
C VAL A 256 -17.37 -14.38 1.90
#